data_d21cc63b20ddb57dcf669c45049f87ab
#
_entry.id   d21cc63b20ddb57dcf669c45049f87ab
#
_cell.length_a   1.000
_cell.length_b   1.000
_cell.length_c   1.000
_cell.angle_alpha   90.00
_cell.angle_beta   90.00
_cell.angle_gamma   90.00
#
_symmetry.space_group_name_H-M   'P 1'
#
loop_
_entity.id
_entity.type
_entity.pdbx_description
1 polymer ?
#
loop_
_entity_poly.entity_id
_entity_poly.type
_entity_poly.pdbx_seq_one_letter_code
_entity_poly.pdbx_strand_id
1 'polypeptide(L)'
;KIKTEGKQCYLMLPQIARKRQMEELKAKKDLIFTNEIDGLLVRNLEEFSWLIEEGYQKEMIADYMFYGYNKEAVKEYQRLSDIQIRMTYPSELNKKEMEQLELLNADLFLYGYQPLMVSAQCVKNNLRGCDKTPSWLTLKDRYNANFFVHTSCCDCINEIYNGKPLWVGNEAGILNDLHPSVIRFHITRENEVQVKEILNAAKSIQKGERASLATEYTTGHLKREVL
;
A
#
# COMPACT_ATOMS: atom_id res chain seq x y z
N LYS A 1 10.93 10.15 -17.02
CA LYS A 1 10.58 8.91 -17.75
C LYS A 1 9.10 8.54 -17.62
N ILE A 2 8.47 8.49 -16.42
CA ILE A 2 7.04 8.16 -16.25
C ILE A 2 6.17 9.17 -17.02
N LYS A 3 6.38 10.45 -16.82
CA LYS A 3 5.62 11.52 -17.48
C LYS A 3 5.81 11.54 -18.99
N THR A 4 7.00 11.24 -19.51
CA THR A 4 7.27 11.17 -20.95
C THR A 4 6.50 10.05 -21.65
N GLU A 5 6.05 9.05 -20.92
CA GLU A 5 5.18 7.96 -21.39
C GLU A 5 3.68 8.28 -21.22
N GLY A 6 3.31 9.51 -20.88
CA GLY A 6 1.94 9.94 -20.66
C GLY A 6 1.28 9.29 -19.44
N LYS A 7 2.06 8.83 -18.46
CA LYS A 7 1.59 8.20 -17.23
C LYS A 7 1.60 9.18 -16.08
N GLN A 8 0.69 8.97 -15.12
CA GLN A 8 0.69 9.71 -13.87
C GLN A 8 1.76 9.16 -12.92
N CYS A 9 2.35 10.05 -12.13
CA CYS A 9 3.39 9.74 -11.15
C CYS A 9 2.90 10.10 -9.76
N TYR A 10 2.73 9.10 -8.90
CA TYR A 10 2.40 9.28 -7.50
C TYR A 10 3.59 8.88 -6.63
N LEU A 11 3.89 9.71 -5.63
CA LEU A 11 4.92 9.42 -4.65
C LEU A 11 4.26 8.77 -3.43
N MET A 12 4.71 7.58 -3.06
CA MET A 12 4.30 6.92 -1.84
C MET A 12 5.17 7.42 -0.68
N LEU A 13 4.52 7.97 0.34
CA LEU A 13 5.17 8.43 1.57
C LEU A 13 5.50 7.25 2.51
N PRO A 14 6.40 7.41 3.49
CA PRO A 14 6.77 6.35 4.43
C PRO A 14 5.56 5.84 5.23
N GLN A 15 5.54 4.54 5.58
CA GLN A 15 4.49 4.00 6.46
C GLN A 15 4.59 4.56 7.89
N ILE A 16 5.80 4.75 8.37
CA ILE A 16 6.11 5.38 9.66
C ILE A 16 7.12 6.47 9.40
N ALA A 17 6.75 7.71 9.70
CA ALA A 17 7.63 8.86 9.64
C ALA A 17 8.00 9.29 11.05
N ARG A 18 9.23 9.00 11.46
CA ARG A 18 9.79 9.52 12.71
C ARG A 18 10.22 10.97 12.51
N LYS A 19 10.52 11.67 13.61
CA LYS A 19 10.95 13.06 13.58
C LYS A 19 11.96 13.36 12.48
N ARG A 20 13.02 12.54 12.36
CA ARG A 20 14.05 12.72 11.33
C ARG A 20 13.48 12.59 9.91
N GLN A 21 12.66 11.57 9.64
CA GLN A 21 12.03 11.40 8.34
C GLN A 21 11.08 12.55 8.00
N MET A 22 10.31 13.04 8.98
CA MET A 22 9.47 14.22 8.79
C MET A 22 10.28 15.47 8.50
N GLU A 23 11.41 15.68 9.20
CA GLU A 23 12.34 16.78 8.90
C GLU A 23 12.91 16.67 7.48
N GLU A 24 13.27 15.47 7.03
CA GLU A 24 13.74 15.21 5.66
C GLU A 24 12.65 15.43 4.61
N LEU A 25 11.39 15.02 4.88
CA LEU A 25 10.25 15.29 4.00
C LEU A 25 9.99 16.79 3.89
N LYS A 26 9.96 17.50 5.01
CA LYS A 26 9.79 18.96 5.06
C LYS A 26 10.90 19.70 4.30
N ALA A 27 12.14 19.26 4.45
CA ALA A 27 13.28 19.83 3.72
C ALA A 27 13.20 19.59 2.19
N LYS A 28 12.48 18.56 1.76
CA LYS A 28 12.25 18.23 0.34
C LYS A 28 10.88 18.69 -0.18
N LYS A 29 10.19 19.57 0.54
CA LYS A 29 8.85 20.05 0.18
C LYS A 29 8.75 20.45 -1.29
N ASP A 30 9.65 21.27 -1.77
CA ASP A 30 9.62 21.79 -3.15
C ASP A 30 9.71 20.67 -4.20
N LEU A 31 10.44 19.59 -3.91
CA LEU A 31 10.51 18.41 -4.76
C LEU A 31 9.23 17.57 -4.71
N ILE A 32 8.57 17.51 -3.56
CA ILE A 32 7.33 16.76 -3.37
C ILE A 32 6.15 17.52 -4.00
N PHE A 33 6.15 18.85 -3.91
CA PHE A 33 5.10 19.72 -4.45
C PHE A 33 5.29 20.06 -5.94
N THR A 34 6.36 19.58 -6.57
CA THR A 34 6.66 19.85 -8.00
C THR A 34 5.56 19.31 -8.92
N ASN A 35 5.43 19.94 -10.10
CA ASN A 35 4.48 19.50 -11.13
C ASN A 35 4.83 18.14 -11.78
N GLU A 36 5.99 17.59 -11.48
CA GLU A 36 6.43 16.26 -11.91
C GLU A 36 5.66 15.13 -11.18
N ILE A 37 5.11 15.43 -10.00
CA ILE A 37 4.32 14.50 -9.18
C ILE A 37 2.85 14.89 -9.29
N ASP A 38 1.99 13.95 -9.66
CA ASP A 38 0.54 14.16 -9.83
C ASP A 38 -0.21 14.08 -8.50
N GLY A 39 0.29 13.27 -7.57
CA GLY A 39 -0.32 13.10 -6.25
C GLY A 39 0.54 12.31 -5.29
N LEU A 40 0.04 12.14 -4.08
CA LEU A 40 0.74 11.46 -2.99
C LEU A 40 -0.11 10.31 -2.43
N LEU A 41 0.54 9.18 -2.17
CA LEU A 41 -0.02 8.10 -1.37
C LEU A 41 0.40 8.32 0.09
N VAL A 42 -0.56 8.70 0.92
CA VAL A 42 -0.37 9.06 2.33
C VAL A 42 -0.66 7.83 3.20
N ARG A 43 0.20 7.57 4.16
CA ARG A 43 0.16 6.32 4.91
C ARG A 43 -0.04 6.49 6.42
N ASN A 44 0.08 7.71 6.93
CA ASN A 44 -0.15 8.02 8.35
C ASN A 44 -0.70 9.44 8.53
N LEU A 45 -1.24 9.70 9.73
CA LEU A 45 -1.89 10.97 10.06
C LEU A 45 -0.91 12.14 10.18
N GLU A 46 0.35 11.89 10.55
CA GLU A 46 1.35 12.95 10.68
C GLU A 46 1.70 13.56 9.33
N GLU A 47 1.88 12.72 8.31
CA GLU A 47 2.09 13.16 6.93
C GLU A 47 0.86 13.89 6.38
N PHE A 48 -0.33 13.36 6.67
CA PHE A 48 -1.60 13.97 6.28
C PHE A 48 -1.76 15.37 6.86
N SER A 49 -1.56 15.53 8.17
CA SER A 49 -1.63 16.83 8.84
C SER A 49 -0.62 17.81 8.27
N TRP A 50 0.62 17.37 8.07
CA TRP A 50 1.65 18.21 7.45
C TRP A 50 1.26 18.69 6.06
N LEU A 51 0.71 17.82 5.20
CA LEU A 51 0.29 18.21 3.86
C LEU A 51 -0.84 19.24 3.86
N ILE A 52 -1.79 19.11 4.79
CA ILE A 52 -2.86 20.08 4.97
C ILE A 52 -2.30 21.42 5.46
N GLU A 53 -1.46 21.41 6.48
CA GLU A 53 -0.81 22.61 7.03
C GLU A 53 0.01 23.36 5.98
N GLU A 54 0.66 22.64 5.08
CA GLU A 54 1.46 23.22 3.98
C GLU A 54 0.64 23.59 2.74
N GLY A 55 -0.68 23.38 2.77
CA GLY A 55 -1.59 23.73 1.69
C GLY A 55 -1.41 22.91 0.42
N TYR A 56 -1.13 21.60 0.54
CA TYR A 56 -1.03 20.71 -0.62
C TYR A 56 -2.35 20.65 -1.39
N GLN A 57 -2.32 20.91 -2.70
CA GLN A 57 -3.52 21.06 -3.54
C GLN A 57 -3.68 19.99 -4.63
N LYS A 58 -2.77 18.99 -4.67
CA LYS A 58 -2.90 17.89 -5.62
C LYS A 58 -3.56 16.68 -4.97
N GLU A 59 -3.82 15.65 -5.76
CA GLU A 59 -4.48 14.45 -5.29
C GLU A 59 -3.75 13.79 -4.12
N MET A 60 -4.50 13.50 -3.06
CA MET A 60 -4.05 12.66 -1.95
C MET A 60 -4.81 11.33 -1.98
N ILE A 61 -4.07 10.22 -1.89
CA ILE A 61 -4.62 8.89 -1.77
C ILE A 61 -4.30 8.40 -0.36
N ALA A 62 -5.32 8.13 0.43
CA ALA A 62 -5.16 7.49 1.73
C ALA A 62 -4.95 5.98 1.51
N ASP A 63 -3.80 5.45 1.95
CA ASP A 63 -3.47 4.04 1.81
C ASP A 63 -4.41 3.14 2.64
N TYR A 64 -4.47 1.84 2.29
CA TYR A 64 -5.27 0.86 3.04
C TYR A 64 -4.91 0.81 4.54
N MET A 65 -3.72 1.27 4.90
CA MET A 65 -3.23 1.38 6.28
C MET A 65 -3.66 2.68 6.98
N PHE A 66 -4.42 3.55 6.34
CA PHE A 66 -4.82 4.86 6.87
C PHE A 66 -6.03 4.79 7.82
N TYR A 67 -6.44 3.59 8.23
CA TYR A 67 -7.53 3.35 9.20
C TYR A 67 -8.89 3.89 8.80
N GLY A 68 -9.22 3.93 7.52
CA GLY A 68 -10.56 4.29 7.00
C GLY A 68 -11.57 3.14 7.14
N TYR A 69 -11.72 2.56 8.34
CA TYR A 69 -12.52 1.35 8.56
C TYR A 69 -14.02 1.58 8.70
N ASN A 70 -14.46 2.80 8.77
CA ASN A 70 -15.87 3.16 8.87
C ASN A 70 -16.16 4.51 8.20
N LYS A 71 -17.44 4.74 7.89
CA LYS A 71 -17.90 5.95 7.21
C LYS A 71 -17.56 7.22 7.96
N GLU A 72 -17.59 7.22 9.28
CA GLU A 72 -17.33 8.42 10.09
C GLU A 72 -15.85 8.82 10.02
N ALA A 73 -14.94 7.86 10.06
CA ALA A 73 -13.51 8.12 9.85
C ALA A 73 -13.26 8.72 8.45
N VAL A 74 -13.88 8.15 7.41
CA VAL A 74 -13.75 8.66 6.03
C VAL A 74 -14.28 10.07 5.92
N LYS A 75 -15.46 10.37 6.48
CA LYS A 75 -16.04 11.73 6.49
C LYS A 75 -15.13 12.73 7.21
N GLU A 76 -14.53 12.30 8.33
CA GLU A 76 -13.65 13.19 9.08
C GLU A 76 -12.37 13.52 8.29
N TYR A 77 -11.75 12.56 7.59
CA TYR A 77 -10.62 12.85 6.71
C TYR A 77 -11.00 13.82 5.59
N GLN A 78 -12.18 13.66 4.98
CA GLN A 78 -12.68 14.59 3.96
C GLN A 78 -12.91 15.98 4.55
N ARG A 79 -13.45 16.08 5.77
CA ARG A 79 -13.71 17.35 6.46
C ARG A 79 -12.43 18.12 6.80
N LEU A 80 -11.34 17.41 7.09
CA LEU A 80 -10.06 18.00 7.45
C LEU A 80 -9.26 18.50 6.24
N SER A 81 -9.70 18.20 5.02
CA SER A 81 -8.97 18.54 3.80
C SER A 81 -9.81 19.40 2.87
N ASP A 82 -9.19 20.43 2.28
CA ASP A 82 -9.81 21.27 1.25
C ASP A 82 -9.88 20.57 -0.12
N ILE A 83 -9.18 19.46 -0.28
CA ILE A 83 -9.21 18.64 -1.49
C ILE A 83 -9.86 17.29 -1.23
N GLN A 84 -10.43 16.69 -2.27
CA GLN A 84 -10.97 15.34 -2.16
C GLN A 84 -9.86 14.32 -1.96
N ILE A 85 -9.99 13.51 -0.89
CA ILE A 85 -9.08 12.41 -0.61
C ILE A 85 -9.64 11.14 -1.25
N ARG A 86 -8.85 10.48 -2.09
CA ARG A 86 -9.19 9.17 -2.60
C ARG A 86 -8.79 8.10 -1.59
N MET A 87 -9.76 7.36 -1.10
CA MET A 87 -9.53 6.30 -0.12
C MET A 87 -9.10 5.00 -0.80
N THR A 88 -8.33 4.19 -0.11
CA THR A 88 -8.09 2.79 -0.49
C THR A 88 -8.92 1.90 0.43
N TYR A 89 -9.60 0.90 -0.14
CA TYR A 89 -10.31 -0.10 0.66
C TYR A 89 -9.36 -0.77 1.64
N PRO A 90 -9.68 -0.77 2.96
CA PRO A 90 -8.84 -1.42 3.97
C PRO A 90 -8.77 -2.93 3.74
N SER A 91 -7.57 -3.48 3.68
CA SER A 91 -7.34 -4.91 3.41
C SER A 91 -7.70 -5.85 4.59
N GLU A 92 -7.98 -5.28 5.74
CA GLU A 92 -8.42 -5.99 6.94
C GLU A 92 -9.95 -6.22 6.97
N LEU A 93 -10.70 -5.48 6.16
CA LEU A 93 -12.14 -5.66 6.05
C LEU A 93 -12.49 -6.80 5.09
N ASN A 94 -13.57 -7.51 5.40
CA ASN A 94 -14.16 -8.44 4.45
C ASN A 94 -14.95 -7.69 3.37
N LYS A 95 -15.37 -8.41 2.32
CA LYS A 95 -16.06 -7.81 1.18
C LYS A 95 -17.33 -7.05 1.60
N LYS A 96 -18.17 -7.61 2.48
CA LYS A 96 -19.41 -6.97 2.94
C LYS A 96 -19.16 -5.69 3.71
N GLU A 97 -18.13 -5.70 4.56
CA GLU A 97 -17.70 -4.52 5.31
C GLU A 97 -17.17 -3.43 4.37
N MET A 98 -16.41 -3.81 3.34
CA MET A 98 -15.97 -2.87 2.30
C MET A 98 -17.14 -2.24 1.53
N GLU A 99 -18.14 -3.04 1.15
CA GLU A 99 -19.37 -2.56 0.51
C GLU A 99 -20.12 -1.54 1.37
N GLN A 100 -20.14 -1.76 2.70
CA GLN A 100 -20.79 -0.86 3.65
C GLN A 100 -20.09 0.49 3.78
N LEU A 101 -18.83 0.63 3.41
CA LEU A 101 -18.13 1.92 3.42
C LEU A 101 -18.69 2.89 2.38
N GLU A 102 -19.30 2.39 1.29
CA GLU A 102 -19.87 3.20 0.20
C GLU A 102 -18.87 4.23 -0.34
N LEU A 103 -17.61 3.81 -0.51
CA LEU A 103 -16.56 4.71 -0.98
C LEU A 103 -16.79 5.08 -2.45
N LEU A 104 -16.77 6.37 -2.72
CA LEU A 104 -16.77 6.90 -4.07
C LEU A 104 -15.31 7.12 -4.52
N ASN A 105 -14.99 6.74 -5.75
CA ASN A 105 -13.66 6.96 -6.34
C ASN A 105 -12.52 6.34 -5.49
N ALA A 106 -12.66 5.06 -5.11
CA ALA A 106 -11.70 4.39 -4.24
C ALA A 106 -10.71 3.51 -5.00
N ASP A 107 -9.54 3.30 -4.40
CA ASP A 107 -8.56 2.31 -4.83
C ASP A 107 -8.88 0.94 -4.22
N LEU A 108 -8.71 -0.12 -4.99
CA LEU A 108 -8.67 -1.49 -4.50
C LEU A 108 -7.26 -2.05 -4.59
N PHE A 109 -6.69 -2.44 -3.45
CA PHE A 109 -5.43 -3.17 -3.40
C PHE A 109 -5.67 -4.62 -3.83
N LEU A 110 -5.30 -4.94 -5.07
CA LEU A 110 -5.61 -6.22 -5.70
C LEU A 110 -4.53 -7.26 -5.47
N TYR A 111 -3.26 -6.85 -5.55
CA TYR A 111 -2.11 -7.74 -5.43
C TYR A 111 -0.95 -7.09 -4.69
N GLY A 112 -0.25 -7.88 -3.86
CA GLY A 112 1.07 -7.55 -3.34
C GLY A 112 1.39 -8.19 -2.00
N TYR A 113 2.69 -8.22 -1.69
CA TYR A 113 3.12 -8.60 -0.35
C TYR A 113 2.76 -7.51 0.64
N GLN A 114 1.96 -7.87 1.64
CA GLN A 114 1.54 -6.92 2.68
C GLN A 114 2.58 -6.87 3.80
N PRO A 115 3.01 -5.66 4.22
CA PRO A 115 3.79 -5.52 5.44
C PRO A 115 2.92 -5.86 6.65
N LEU A 116 3.37 -6.82 7.44
CA LEU A 116 2.71 -7.25 8.68
C LEU A 116 3.23 -6.49 9.89
N MET A 117 4.49 -6.03 9.81
CA MET A 117 5.12 -5.30 10.90
C MET A 117 6.21 -4.38 10.35
N VAL A 118 6.32 -3.21 10.96
CA VAL A 118 7.45 -2.30 10.79
C VAL A 118 8.19 -2.22 12.11
N SER A 119 9.50 -2.53 12.10
CA SER A 119 10.33 -2.60 13.29
C SER A 119 11.54 -1.69 13.19
N ALA A 120 11.82 -0.97 14.27
CA ALA A 120 13.05 -0.25 14.45
C ALA A 120 14.23 -1.14 14.89
N GLN A 121 13.93 -2.35 15.37
CA GLN A 121 14.94 -3.32 15.74
C GLN A 121 15.48 -4.01 14.49
N CYS A 122 16.73 -3.75 14.15
CA CYS A 122 17.34 -4.26 12.95
C CYS A 122 17.68 -5.75 13.07
N VAL A 123 16.96 -6.58 12.31
CA VAL A 123 17.21 -8.05 12.24
C VAL A 123 18.65 -8.34 11.80
N LYS A 124 19.16 -7.60 10.81
CA LYS A 124 20.52 -7.79 10.30
C LYS A 124 21.58 -7.46 11.35
N ASN A 125 21.41 -6.33 12.05
CA ASN A 125 22.34 -5.93 13.09
C ASN A 125 22.41 -6.95 14.24
N ASN A 126 21.26 -7.53 14.58
CA ASN A 126 21.19 -8.54 15.65
C ASN A 126 21.85 -9.88 15.26
N LEU A 127 21.88 -10.21 13.95
CA LEU A 127 22.43 -11.49 13.49
C LEU A 127 23.91 -11.44 13.15
N ARG A 128 24.39 -10.39 12.49
CA ARG A 128 25.75 -10.32 11.94
C ARG A 128 26.38 -8.93 11.90
N GLY A 129 25.80 -7.98 12.59
CA GLY A 129 26.27 -6.61 12.59
C GLY A 129 25.72 -5.77 11.43
N CYS A 130 25.80 -4.46 11.56
CA CYS A 130 25.29 -3.50 10.58
C CYS A 130 26.37 -3.16 9.56
N ASP A 131 26.09 -3.44 8.29
CA ASP A 131 26.92 -3.04 7.14
C ASP A 131 26.34 -1.85 6.36
N LYS A 132 25.23 -1.27 6.85
CA LYS A 132 24.51 -0.14 6.25
C LYS A 132 24.01 -0.39 4.80
N THR A 133 23.89 -1.65 4.38
CA THR A 133 23.39 -2.01 3.05
C THR A 133 21.96 -2.55 3.14
N PRO A 134 21.00 -2.00 2.38
CA PRO A 134 19.66 -2.57 2.30
C PRO A 134 19.71 -4.02 1.78
N SER A 135 18.86 -4.87 2.31
CA SER A 135 18.82 -6.27 1.87
C SER A 135 17.48 -6.92 2.16
N TRP A 136 17.19 -8.00 1.45
CA TRP A 136 16.10 -8.90 1.74
C TRP A 136 16.60 -10.08 2.55
N LEU A 137 15.92 -10.38 3.65
CA LEU A 137 16.15 -11.53 4.51
C LEU A 137 14.89 -12.39 4.56
N THR A 138 15.02 -13.64 4.98
CA THR A 138 13.88 -14.53 5.22
C THR A 138 13.90 -14.97 6.67
N LEU A 139 12.82 -14.74 7.38
CA LEU A 139 12.54 -15.29 8.69
C LEU A 139 11.66 -16.53 8.54
N LYS A 140 11.87 -17.52 9.39
CA LYS A 140 10.98 -18.68 9.52
C LYS A 140 10.36 -18.67 10.92
N ASP A 141 9.06 -18.92 10.98
CA ASP A 141 8.39 -19.16 12.25
C ASP A 141 8.54 -20.62 12.72
N ARG A 142 7.95 -20.93 13.87
CA ARG A 142 7.91 -22.29 14.44
C ARG A 142 7.15 -23.32 13.60
N TYR A 143 6.37 -22.88 12.63
CA TYR A 143 5.62 -23.73 11.69
C TYR A 143 6.29 -23.83 10.31
N ASN A 144 7.54 -23.35 10.20
CA ASN A 144 8.30 -23.26 8.93
C ASN A 144 7.67 -22.32 7.89
N ALA A 145 6.76 -21.43 8.27
CA ALA A 145 6.27 -20.39 7.37
C ALA A 145 7.36 -19.32 7.17
N ASN A 146 7.54 -18.91 5.91
CA ASN A 146 8.52 -17.88 5.56
C ASN A 146 7.87 -16.49 5.66
N PHE A 147 8.63 -15.53 6.18
CA PHE A 147 8.31 -14.09 6.17
C PHE A 147 9.50 -13.36 5.57
N PHE A 148 9.23 -12.37 4.73
CA PHE A 148 10.28 -11.63 4.07
C PHE A 148 10.53 -10.32 4.80
N VAL A 149 11.81 -10.00 5.02
CA VAL A 149 12.21 -8.77 5.69
C VAL A 149 13.00 -7.91 4.75
N HIS A 150 12.51 -6.72 4.48
CA HIS A 150 13.27 -5.67 3.81
C HIS A 150 13.93 -4.76 4.85
N THR A 151 15.24 -4.62 4.77
CA THR A 151 15.98 -3.72 5.66
C THR A 151 16.20 -2.38 4.99
N SER A 152 15.49 -1.33 5.44
CA SER A 152 15.76 0.06 5.01
C SER A 152 16.86 0.65 5.89
N CYS A 153 18.10 0.60 5.39
CA CYS A 153 19.25 1.05 6.17
C CYS A 153 19.35 2.58 6.27
N CYS A 154 18.73 3.33 5.38
CA CYS A 154 18.65 4.79 5.48
C CYS A 154 17.90 5.23 6.72
N ASP A 155 16.81 4.52 7.05
CA ASP A 155 15.88 4.88 8.12
C ASP A 155 16.03 4.00 9.36
N CYS A 156 16.89 2.98 9.30
CA CYS A 156 17.02 1.95 10.33
C CYS A 156 15.65 1.30 10.66
N ILE A 157 14.88 1.01 9.60
CA ILE A 157 13.57 0.38 9.68
C ILE A 157 13.63 -0.96 8.95
N ASN A 158 12.95 -1.96 9.49
CA ASN A 158 12.74 -3.25 8.84
C ASN A 158 11.24 -3.41 8.62
N GLU A 159 10.87 -3.70 7.38
CA GLU A 159 9.51 -4.06 7.00
C GLU A 159 9.43 -5.57 6.87
N ILE A 160 8.57 -6.18 7.65
CA ILE A 160 8.35 -7.63 7.65
C ILE A 160 7.08 -7.91 6.86
N TYR A 161 7.23 -8.58 5.75
CA TYR A 161 6.16 -8.91 4.82
C TYR A 161 5.64 -10.33 5.03
N ASN A 162 4.38 -10.53 4.68
CA ASN A 162 3.80 -11.86 4.63
C ASN A 162 4.62 -12.75 3.67
N GLY A 163 4.65 -14.06 3.94
CA GLY A 163 5.31 -15.04 3.08
C GLY A 163 4.60 -15.32 1.76
N LYS A 164 3.31 -14.96 1.68
CA LYS A 164 2.48 -15.07 0.48
C LYS A 164 1.90 -13.72 0.13
N PRO A 165 1.86 -13.35 -1.16
CA PRO A 165 1.20 -12.11 -1.58
C PRO A 165 -0.31 -12.21 -1.37
N LEU A 166 -0.96 -11.07 -1.13
CA LEU A 166 -2.41 -10.94 -1.25
C LEU A 166 -2.78 -11.03 -2.73
N TRP A 167 -3.85 -11.76 -3.04
CA TRP A 167 -4.51 -11.76 -4.34
C TRP A 167 -6.01 -11.88 -4.15
N VAL A 168 -6.74 -10.82 -4.48
CA VAL A 168 -8.20 -10.81 -4.35
C VAL A 168 -8.93 -11.01 -5.68
N GLY A 169 -8.19 -11.12 -6.77
CA GLY A 169 -8.74 -11.25 -8.11
C GLY A 169 -9.39 -12.59 -8.45
N ASN A 170 -9.30 -13.59 -7.57
CA ASN A 170 -10.05 -14.84 -7.70
C ASN A 170 -11.47 -14.73 -7.10
N GLU A 171 -11.81 -13.65 -6.42
CA GLU A 171 -13.15 -13.41 -5.91
C GLU A 171 -14.05 -12.91 -7.03
N ALA A 172 -15.06 -13.73 -7.37
CA ALA A 172 -15.97 -13.37 -8.44
C ALA A 172 -16.75 -12.11 -8.08
N GLY A 173 -16.79 -11.17 -9.03
CA GLY A 173 -17.61 -9.97 -8.89
C GLY A 173 -17.03 -8.88 -7.99
N ILE A 174 -15.85 -9.04 -7.38
CA ILE A 174 -15.30 -8.03 -6.46
C ILE A 174 -15.20 -6.64 -7.11
N LEU A 175 -14.82 -6.56 -8.38
CA LEU A 175 -14.75 -5.28 -9.10
C LEU A 175 -16.14 -4.72 -9.39
N ASN A 176 -17.12 -5.60 -9.64
CA ASN A 176 -18.50 -5.19 -9.91
C ASN A 176 -19.25 -4.78 -8.66
N ASP A 177 -18.87 -5.31 -7.50
CA ASP A 177 -19.53 -5.02 -6.24
C ASP A 177 -18.95 -3.78 -5.56
N LEU A 178 -17.62 -3.62 -5.61
CA LEU A 178 -16.95 -2.47 -5.00
C LEU A 178 -16.78 -1.27 -5.91
N HIS A 179 -16.90 -1.45 -7.24
CA HIS A 179 -16.70 -0.40 -8.25
C HIS A 179 -15.44 0.46 -8.03
N PRO A 180 -14.25 -0.12 -7.81
CA PRO A 180 -13.07 0.68 -7.58
C PRO A 180 -12.70 1.49 -8.82
N SER A 181 -12.31 2.75 -8.63
CA SER A 181 -11.82 3.59 -9.73
C SER A 181 -10.41 3.21 -10.16
N VAL A 182 -9.62 2.68 -9.25
CA VAL A 182 -8.25 2.26 -9.50
C VAL A 182 -7.99 0.89 -8.88
N ILE A 183 -7.32 0.04 -9.64
CA ILE A 183 -6.81 -1.26 -9.17
C ILE A 183 -5.32 -1.10 -8.92
N ARG A 184 -4.87 -1.39 -7.70
CA ARG A 184 -3.50 -1.20 -7.28
C ARG A 184 -2.74 -2.52 -7.12
N PHE A 185 -1.51 -2.53 -7.65
CA PHE A 185 -0.54 -3.62 -7.51
C PHE A 185 0.69 -3.12 -6.77
N HIS A 186 1.08 -3.83 -5.73
CA HIS A 186 2.30 -3.54 -4.99
C HIS A 186 3.38 -4.55 -5.38
N ILE A 187 4.14 -4.20 -6.40
CA ILE A 187 5.25 -5.03 -6.90
C ILE A 187 6.50 -4.69 -6.09
N THR A 188 7.05 -5.65 -5.37
CA THR A 188 8.16 -5.45 -4.44
C THR A 188 9.37 -6.32 -4.74
N ARG A 189 9.17 -7.61 -4.94
CA ARG A 189 10.24 -8.60 -5.12
C ARG A 189 10.02 -9.54 -6.30
N GLU A 190 8.95 -9.34 -7.02
CA GLU A 190 8.57 -10.16 -8.16
C GLU A 190 9.54 -9.96 -9.32
N ASN A 191 9.85 -11.06 -10.00
CA ASN A 191 10.61 -11.00 -11.25
C ASN A 191 9.70 -10.65 -12.43
N GLU A 192 10.29 -10.43 -13.60
CA GLU A 192 9.58 -10.01 -14.81
C GLU A 192 8.48 -11.01 -15.24
N VAL A 193 8.72 -12.32 -15.07
CA VAL A 193 7.76 -13.37 -15.44
C VAL A 193 6.53 -13.29 -14.53
N GLN A 194 6.75 -13.15 -13.23
CA GLN A 194 5.68 -13.01 -12.25
C GLN A 194 4.88 -11.71 -12.48
N VAL A 195 5.56 -10.60 -12.78
CA VAL A 195 4.86 -9.33 -13.11
C VAL A 195 3.98 -9.49 -14.34
N LYS A 196 4.46 -10.13 -15.39
CA LYS A 196 3.66 -10.41 -16.60
C LYS A 196 2.44 -11.28 -16.30
N GLU A 197 2.61 -12.32 -15.47
CA GLU A 197 1.50 -13.17 -15.01
C GLU A 197 0.44 -12.35 -14.27
N ILE A 198 0.84 -11.55 -13.29
CA ILE A 198 -0.05 -10.70 -12.49
C ILE A 198 -0.83 -9.74 -13.39
N LEU A 199 -0.16 -9.07 -14.32
CA LEU A 199 -0.81 -8.14 -15.25
C LEU A 199 -1.78 -8.83 -16.21
N ASN A 200 -1.47 -10.05 -16.66
CA ASN A 200 -2.39 -10.83 -17.50
C ASN A 200 -3.62 -11.29 -16.71
N ALA A 201 -3.41 -11.76 -15.47
CA ALA A 201 -4.51 -12.11 -14.57
C ALA A 201 -5.42 -10.89 -14.31
N ALA A 202 -4.85 -9.70 -14.10
CA ALA A 202 -5.61 -8.46 -13.93
C ALA A 202 -6.46 -8.11 -15.15
N LYS A 203 -5.94 -8.30 -16.38
CA LYS A 203 -6.72 -8.08 -17.62
C LYS A 203 -7.91 -9.04 -17.74
N SER A 204 -7.76 -10.29 -17.31
CA SER A 204 -8.87 -11.25 -17.29
C SER A 204 -9.96 -10.81 -16.30
N ILE A 205 -9.58 -10.34 -15.13
CA ILE A 205 -10.54 -9.85 -14.11
C ILE A 205 -11.31 -8.63 -14.63
N GLN A 206 -10.64 -7.71 -15.32
CA GLN A 206 -11.30 -6.54 -15.93
C GLN A 206 -12.36 -6.95 -17.00
N LYS A 207 -12.21 -8.13 -17.59
CA LYS A 207 -13.21 -8.70 -18.52
C LYS A 207 -14.33 -9.47 -17.82
N GLY A 208 -14.32 -9.51 -16.49
CA GLY A 208 -15.28 -10.27 -15.69
C GLY A 208 -14.92 -11.76 -15.52
N GLU A 209 -13.75 -12.19 -15.97
CA GLU A 209 -13.26 -13.56 -15.83
C GLU A 209 -12.60 -13.74 -14.44
N ARG A 210 -12.64 -14.97 -13.94
CA ARG A 210 -11.84 -15.32 -12.75
C ARG A 210 -10.40 -15.56 -13.17
N ALA A 211 -9.45 -15.10 -12.38
CA ALA A 211 -8.04 -15.37 -12.61
C ALA A 211 -7.36 -15.85 -11.32
N SER A 212 -6.56 -16.88 -11.44
CA SER A 212 -5.65 -17.37 -10.39
C SER A 212 -4.21 -17.12 -10.79
N LEU A 213 -3.33 -17.08 -9.81
CA LEU A 213 -1.89 -16.99 -10.02
C LEU A 213 -1.26 -18.38 -9.83
N ALA A 214 -0.18 -18.67 -10.55
CA ALA A 214 0.59 -19.89 -10.35
C ALA A 214 1.34 -19.87 -9.00
N THR A 215 1.75 -18.69 -8.55
CA THR A 215 2.34 -18.51 -7.22
C THR A 215 1.30 -18.66 -6.13
N GLU A 216 1.62 -19.33 -5.03
CA GLU A 216 0.76 -19.37 -3.85
C GLU A 216 0.47 -17.97 -3.33
N TYR A 217 -0.80 -17.72 -2.99
CA TYR A 217 -1.27 -16.43 -2.49
C TYR A 217 -2.25 -16.59 -1.32
N THR A 218 -2.56 -15.49 -0.66
CA THR A 218 -3.62 -15.40 0.34
C THR A 218 -4.71 -14.45 -0.14
N THR A 219 -5.94 -14.68 0.30
CA THR A 219 -7.05 -13.74 0.09
C THR A 219 -7.22 -12.76 1.26
N GLY A 220 -6.32 -12.81 2.23
CA GLY A 220 -6.40 -11.97 3.43
C GLY A 220 -7.69 -12.21 4.21
N HIS A 221 -8.31 -11.13 4.64
CA HIS A 221 -9.57 -11.14 5.40
C HIS A 221 -10.83 -11.10 4.52
N LEU A 222 -10.70 -11.10 3.20
CA LEU A 222 -11.81 -10.89 2.26
C LEU A 222 -13.06 -11.77 2.52
N LYS A 223 -12.86 -12.98 3.05
CA LYS A 223 -13.92 -13.97 3.36
C LYS A 223 -14.14 -14.18 4.86
N ARG A 224 -13.45 -13.48 5.72
CA ARG A 224 -13.50 -13.67 7.17
C ARG A 224 -13.75 -12.33 7.84
N GLU A 225 -14.65 -12.30 8.80
CA GLU A 225 -14.81 -11.16 9.68
C GLU A 225 -13.55 -11.01 10.56
N VAL A 226 -13.18 -9.77 10.81
CA VAL A 226 -12.17 -9.43 11.81
C VAL A 226 -12.92 -9.47 13.15
N LEU A 227 -12.57 -10.43 14.02
CA LEU A 227 -13.15 -10.61 15.35
C LEU A 227 -12.75 -9.48 16.29
#